data_00df31f524f0409586fc9c94fd2dd62f
#
_entry.id   00df31f524f0409586fc9c94fd2dd62f
#
_cell.length_a   1.000
_cell.length_b   1.000
_cell.length_c   1.000
_cell.angle_alpha   90.00
_cell.angle_beta   90.00
_cell.angle_gamma   90.00
#
_symmetry.space_group_name_H-M   'P 1'
#
loop_
_entity.id
_entity.type
_entity.pdbx_description
1 polymer ?
#
loop_
_entity_poly.entity_id
_entity_poly.type
_entity_poly.pdbx_seq_one_letter_code
_entity_poly.pdbx_strand_id
1 'polypeptide(L)'
;MRYYLIVGEASGDLHASHLMKALKERDEQAEFRFFGGDNMTEVGGERVKHFKELAYMGFIPVLLHLPTILKNMKMCKKDIVEWAPDVVILVDYAGFNLSIAKFLRKNTDIPVFYYIAPKLWAWKEYRIKNIKSDVDELFSILPFEKEFFEYKHGYPIHYVGNPTADEVRKFRNEYKETEQMFRNRYSIDNDKPIIALLAGSRRQEIKDNLPAMMQAVAQFPQYQPVLACAPGIDDDYYQQFVGGTDLKTTKNDTYALLSHSCAALVTSGTATLETSIFDVPQVVCYKTPVPWLIRWAFTHIIKCKYISLVNLIADKEVVKELFADSFSVDNIVRELKNILPGSVERERMLSDYDAVDERLGNVSAPDNAASIIIRLLQTKDRRKKS
;
A
#
# COMPACT_ATOMS: atom_id res chain seq x y z
N MET A 1 -8.92 20.29 18.71
CA MET A 1 -10.08 19.70 17.96
C MET A 1 -10.21 18.22 18.27
N ARG A 2 -11.43 17.67 18.10
CA ARG A 2 -11.71 16.23 18.31
C ARG A 2 -11.78 15.50 16.97
N TYR A 3 -10.89 14.54 16.78
CA TYR A 3 -10.75 13.75 15.55
C TYR A 3 -11.17 12.30 15.78
N TYR A 4 -12.13 11.81 15.00
CA TYR A 4 -12.53 10.41 15.03
C TYR A 4 -12.00 9.67 13.80
N LEU A 5 -11.13 8.66 13.99
CA LEU A 5 -10.52 7.95 12.88
C LEU A 5 -11.03 6.50 12.79
N ILE A 6 -11.18 5.98 11.57
CA ILE A 6 -11.61 4.60 11.34
C ILE A 6 -10.70 3.94 10.32
N VAL A 7 -9.98 2.90 10.77
CA VAL A 7 -9.15 2.03 9.93
C VAL A 7 -9.61 0.58 10.03
N GLY A 8 -9.37 -0.21 9.01
CA GLY A 8 -9.79 -1.62 8.95
C GLY A 8 -8.66 -2.64 8.81
N GLU A 9 -7.40 -2.20 8.71
CA GLU A 9 -6.26 -3.08 8.51
C GLU A 9 -4.95 -2.46 8.99
N ALA A 10 -3.87 -3.27 9.04
CA ALA A 10 -2.58 -2.86 9.58
C ALA A 10 -1.94 -1.69 8.82
N SER A 11 -2.04 -1.67 7.49
CA SER A 11 -1.53 -0.55 6.68
C SER A 11 -2.27 0.75 6.97
N GLY A 12 -3.61 0.67 7.12
CA GLY A 12 -4.42 1.80 7.54
C GLY A 12 -4.04 2.33 8.92
N ASP A 13 -3.75 1.44 9.89
CA ASP A 13 -3.29 1.80 11.24
C ASP A 13 -1.96 2.56 11.21
N LEU A 14 -1.01 2.09 10.40
CA LEU A 14 0.27 2.75 10.21
C LEU A 14 0.11 4.15 9.61
N HIS A 15 -0.60 4.27 8.49
CA HIS A 15 -0.80 5.56 7.83
C HIS A 15 -1.62 6.54 8.67
N ALA A 16 -2.65 6.04 9.38
CA ALA A 16 -3.44 6.86 10.30
C ALA A 16 -2.61 7.35 11.50
N SER A 17 -1.70 6.52 12.03
CA SER A 17 -0.81 6.93 13.12
C SER A 17 0.13 8.08 12.70
N HIS A 18 0.66 8.03 11.48
CA HIS A 18 1.47 9.13 10.93
C HIS A 18 0.63 10.41 10.75
N LEU A 19 -0.61 10.29 10.25
CA LEU A 19 -1.52 11.43 10.15
C LEU A 19 -1.86 12.01 11.54
N MET A 20 -2.11 11.17 12.54
CA MET A 20 -2.38 11.61 13.92
C MET A 20 -1.19 12.37 14.51
N LYS A 21 0.06 11.91 14.27
CA LYS A 21 1.28 12.62 14.69
C LYS A 21 1.33 14.01 14.06
N ALA A 22 1.13 14.09 12.74
CA ALA A 22 1.16 15.33 12.00
C ALA A 22 0.02 16.31 12.41
N LEU A 23 -1.16 15.80 12.76
CA LEU A 23 -2.26 16.59 13.31
C LEU A 23 -1.91 17.13 14.71
N LYS A 24 -1.33 16.30 15.58
CA LYS A 24 -0.94 16.67 16.94
C LYS A 24 0.13 17.75 16.99
N GLU A 25 1.06 17.74 16.03
CA GLU A 25 2.08 18.78 15.87
C GLU A 25 1.49 20.14 15.49
N ARG A 26 0.33 20.17 14.86
CA ARG A 26 -0.35 21.40 14.36
C ARG A 26 -1.55 21.82 15.20
N ASP A 27 -2.06 20.94 16.03
CA ASP A 27 -3.16 21.16 16.97
C ASP A 27 -2.79 20.58 18.33
N GLU A 28 -2.20 21.41 19.19
CA GLU A 28 -1.75 21.02 20.54
C GLU A 28 -2.88 20.47 21.42
N GLN A 29 -4.13 20.82 21.10
CA GLN A 29 -5.32 20.35 21.79
C GLN A 29 -6.04 19.23 21.05
N ALA A 30 -5.34 18.50 20.15
CA ALA A 30 -5.90 17.39 19.40
C ALA A 30 -6.32 16.26 20.34
N GLU A 31 -7.59 15.90 20.32
CA GLU A 31 -8.14 14.73 20.98
C GLU A 31 -8.48 13.68 19.90
N PHE A 32 -8.06 12.44 20.12
CA PHE A 32 -8.28 11.35 19.19
C PHE A 32 -9.13 10.25 19.82
N ARG A 33 -10.13 9.79 19.06
CA ARG A 33 -10.89 8.59 19.36
C ARG A 33 -10.97 7.74 18.08
N PHE A 34 -10.78 6.42 18.17
CA PHE A 34 -10.60 5.67 16.94
C PHE A 34 -10.94 4.18 17.03
N PHE A 35 -11.30 3.65 15.87
CA PHE A 35 -11.21 2.25 15.51
C PHE A 35 -9.88 2.04 14.79
N GLY A 36 -8.92 1.35 15.42
CA GLY A 36 -7.54 1.28 14.93
C GLY A 36 -6.72 0.19 15.60
N GLY A 37 -5.42 0.30 15.53
CA GLY A 37 -4.49 -0.67 16.06
C GLY A 37 -3.48 -0.10 17.06
N ASP A 38 -2.37 -0.78 17.17
CA ASP A 38 -1.35 -0.46 18.17
C ASP A 38 -0.52 0.78 17.79
N ASN A 39 -0.25 1.00 16.49
CA ASN A 39 0.46 2.20 16.02
C ASN A 39 -0.31 3.49 16.37
N MET A 40 -1.62 3.51 16.14
CA MET A 40 -2.45 4.66 16.54
C MET A 40 -2.49 4.83 18.06
N THR A 41 -2.54 3.71 18.82
CA THR A 41 -2.54 3.73 20.28
C THR A 41 -1.25 4.35 20.83
N GLU A 42 -0.11 4.11 20.23
CA GLU A 42 1.18 4.69 20.60
C GLU A 42 1.22 6.22 20.44
N VAL A 43 0.51 6.76 19.46
CA VAL A 43 0.39 8.23 19.30
C VAL A 43 -0.43 8.87 20.40
N GLY A 44 -1.41 8.15 20.93
CA GLY A 44 -2.31 8.57 22.00
C GLY A 44 -3.77 8.63 21.57
N GLY A 45 -4.66 8.95 22.51
CA GLY A 45 -6.11 8.96 22.30
C GLY A 45 -6.78 7.68 22.78
N GLU A 46 -8.08 7.56 22.54
CA GLU A 46 -8.89 6.43 23.01
C GLU A 46 -9.21 5.46 21.88
N ARG A 47 -8.69 4.24 21.98
CA ARG A 47 -9.04 3.15 21.07
C ARG A 47 -10.35 2.50 21.49
N VAL A 48 -11.41 2.71 20.72
CA VAL A 48 -12.74 2.12 20.95
C VAL A 48 -12.73 0.64 20.59
N LYS A 49 -12.03 0.29 19.48
CA LYS A 49 -11.95 -1.09 19.01
C LYS A 49 -10.69 -1.36 18.16
N HIS A 50 -10.11 -2.54 18.33
CA HIS A 50 -8.96 -2.95 17.53
C HIS A 50 -9.41 -3.42 16.14
N PHE A 51 -8.69 -3.00 15.06
CA PHE A 51 -9.04 -3.35 13.68
C PHE A 51 -9.07 -4.86 13.43
N LYS A 52 -8.27 -5.67 14.12
CA LYS A 52 -8.31 -7.13 14.04
C LYS A 52 -9.68 -7.73 14.35
N GLU A 53 -10.50 -7.03 15.12
CA GLU A 53 -11.87 -7.41 15.41
C GLU A 53 -12.89 -6.90 14.39
N LEU A 54 -12.44 -6.09 13.41
CA LEU A 54 -13.27 -5.53 12.34
C LEU A 54 -13.01 -6.23 11.00
N ALA A 55 -11.76 -6.63 10.79
CA ALA A 55 -11.25 -7.07 9.49
C ALA A 55 -11.56 -8.54 9.23
N TYR A 56 -12.64 -8.78 8.52
CA TYR A 56 -12.89 -10.06 7.85
C TYR A 56 -12.69 -9.84 6.36
N MET A 57 -11.61 -10.40 5.80
CA MET A 57 -11.30 -10.28 4.37
C MET A 57 -11.70 -11.54 3.61
N GLY A 58 -12.25 -11.35 2.40
CA GLY A 58 -12.72 -12.44 1.56
C GLY A 58 -14.22 -12.69 1.69
N PHE A 59 -14.80 -13.31 0.66
CA PHE A 59 -16.27 -13.49 0.57
C PHE A 59 -16.83 -14.41 1.68
N ILE A 60 -16.18 -15.54 1.92
CA ILE A 60 -16.63 -16.53 2.91
C ILE A 60 -16.49 -16.02 4.35
N PRO A 61 -15.32 -15.48 4.80
CA PRO A 61 -15.20 -14.87 6.13
C PRO A 61 -16.17 -13.73 6.38
N VAL A 62 -16.42 -12.87 5.42
CA VAL A 62 -17.41 -11.78 5.54
C VAL A 62 -18.82 -12.30 5.76
N LEU A 63 -19.25 -13.36 5.05
CA LEU A 63 -20.57 -13.98 5.26
C LEU A 63 -20.70 -14.62 6.64
N LEU A 64 -19.68 -15.34 7.09
CA LEU A 64 -19.69 -16.03 8.39
C LEU A 64 -19.71 -15.04 9.57
N HIS A 65 -19.10 -13.88 9.42
CA HIS A 65 -18.99 -12.87 10.48
C HIS A 65 -19.90 -11.65 10.28
N LEU A 66 -20.88 -11.73 9.37
CA LEU A 66 -21.81 -10.63 9.09
C LEU A 66 -22.49 -10.05 10.34
N PRO A 67 -22.98 -10.85 11.31
CA PRO A 67 -23.56 -10.31 12.56
C PRO A 67 -22.57 -9.48 13.37
N THR A 68 -21.31 -9.91 13.46
CA THR A 68 -20.23 -9.17 14.15
C THR A 68 -19.91 -7.87 13.45
N ILE A 69 -19.84 -7.87 12.12
CA ILE A 69 -19.61 -6.64 11.32
C ILE A 69 -20.73 -5.63 11.55
N LEU A 70 -21.99 -6.08 11.53
CA LEU A 70 -23.16 -5.24 11.78
C LEU A 70 -23.18 -4.68 13.22
N LYS A 71 -22.82 -5.49 14.22
CA LYS A 71 -22.68 -5.07 15.61
C LYS A 71 -21.61 -4.00 15.76
N ASN A 72 -20.44 -4.21 15.17
CA ASN A 72 -19.34 -3.25 15.17
C ASN A 72 -19.74 -1.94 14.48
N MET A 73 -20.45 -2.01 13.37
CA MET A 73 -20.96 -0.83 12.65
C MET A 73 -21.96 -0.05 13.51
N LYS A 74 -22.88 -0.73 14.20
CA LYS A 74 -23.84 -0.09 15.11
C LYS A 74 -23.15 0.60 16.28
N MET A 75 -22.14 -0.07 16.86
CA MET A 75 -21.32 0.48 17.95
C MET A 75 -20.56 1.73 17.49
N CYS A 76 -19.89 1.68 16.34
CA CYS A 76 -19.16 2.80 15.76
C CYS A 76 -20.06 4.02 15.53
N LYS A 77 -21.24 3.82 14.93
CA LYS A 77 -22.22 4.89 14.70
C LYS A 77 -22.68 5.56 15.99
N LYS A 78 -22.99 4.74 17.00
CA LYS A 78 -23.41 5.24 18.32
C LYS A 78 -22.28 6.04 18.98
N ASP A 79 -21.09 5.50 19.00
CA ASP A 79 -19.93 6.11 19.64
C ASP A 79 -19.54 7.46 19.00
N ILE A 80 -19.57 7.56 17.66
CA ILE A 80 -19.32 8.83 16.96
C ILE A 80 -20.35 9.90 17.36
N VAL A 81 -21.63 9.55 17.40
CA VAL A 81 -22.70 10.51 17.75
C VAL A 81 -22.58 10.96 19.20
N GLU A 82 -22.29 10.05 20.13
CA GLU A 82 -22.14 10.36 21.55
C GLU A 82 -20.90 11.21 21.85
N TRP A 83 -19.79 10.91 21.17
CA TRP A 83 -18.55 11.68 21.36
C TRP A 83 -18.56 13.02 20.60
N ALA A 84 -19.36 13.15 19.56
CA ALA A 84 -19.55 14.37 18.76
C ALA A 84 -18.23 15.02 18.32
N PRO A 85 -17.43 14.36 17.44
CA PRO A 85 -16.16 14.90 16.95
C PRO A 85 -16.35 16.11 16.04
N ASP A 86 -15.28 16.92 15.88
CA ASP A 86 -15.24 18.01 14.91
C ASP A 86 -15.11 17.48 13.47
N VAL A 87 -14.56 16.27 13.30
CA VAL A 87 -14.44 15.58 12.00
C VAL A 87 -14.33 14.07 12.18
N VAL A 88 -14.89 13.33 11.24
CA VAL A 88 -14.63 11.88 11.08
C VAL A 88 -13.70 11.67 9.89
N ILE A 89 -12.57 11.01 10.11
CA ILE A 89 -11.58 10.68 9.09
C ILE A 89 -11.64 9.17 8.83
N LEU A 90 -12.11 8.82 7.65
CA LEU A 90 -12.19 7.44 7.17
C LEU A 90 -10.91 7.09 6.43
N VAL A 91 -10.25 5.98 6.79
CA VAL A 91 -8.98 5.59 6.16
C VAL A 91 -9.17 4.27 5.42
N ASP A 92 -9.00 4.30 4.08
CA ASP A 92 -9.20 3.12 3.22
C ASP A 92 -10.49 2.34 3.58
N TYR A 93 -10.49 1.00 3.63
CA TYR A 93 -11.55 0.11 4.14
C TYR A 93 -12.97 0.44 3.63
N ALA A 94 -13.11 0.61 2.30
CA ALA A 94 -14.30 1.16 1.64
C ALA A 94 -15.64 0.49 1.98
N GLY A 95 -15.65 -0.80 2.29
CA GLY A 95 -16.89 -1.53 2.60
C GLY A 95 -17.60 -1.02 3.84
N PHE A 96 -16.87 -0.84 4.91
CA PHE A 96 -17.35 -0.34 6.20
C PHE A 96 -17.48 1.18 6.20
N ASN A 97 -16.43 1.85 5.76
CA ASN A 97 -16.29 3.31 5.83
C ASN A 97 -17.36 4.05 5.04
N LEU A 98 -17.71 3.61 3.82
CA LEU A 98 -18.81 4.23 3.06
C LEU A 98 -20.19 4.06 3.71
N SER A 99 -20.39 3.00 4.49
CA SER A 99 -21.63 2.82 5.25
C SER A 99 -21.71 3.75 6.47
N ILE A 100 -20.56 4.06 7.08
CA ILE A 100 -20.46 5.06 8.15
C ILE A 100 -20.68 6.46 7.55
N ALA A 101 -20.01 6.81 6.44
CA ALA A 101 -20.18 8.08 5.76
C ALA A 101 -21.67 8.36 5.44
N LYS A 102 -22.35 7.39 4.83
CA LYS A 102 -23.78 7.47 4.53
C LYS A 102 -24.66 7.71 5.76
N PHE A 103 -24.34 7.06 6.88
CA PHE A 103 -25.07 7.26 8.12
C PHE A 103 -24.87 8.67 8.67
N LEU A 104 -23.62 9.14 8.74
CA LEU A 104 -23.27 10.46 9.25
C LEU A 104 -23.94 11.56 8.42
N ARG A 105 -23.90 11.47 7.09
CA ARG A 105 -24.54 12.41 6.17
C ARG A 105 -26.05 12.56 6.40
N LYS A 106 -26.71 11.47 6.83
CA LYS A 106 -28.18 11.47 7.07
C LYS A 106 -28.58 11.93 8.44
N ASN A 107 -27.71 11.79 9.45
CA ASN A 107 -28.11 11.91 10.86
C ASN A 107 -27.33 12.96 11.63
N THR A 108 -26.31 13.56 11.03
CA THR A 108 -25.41 14.54 11.71
C THR A 108 -24.93 15.58 10.73
N ASP A 109 -24.38 16.69 11.27
CA ASP A 109 -23.65 17.71 10.49
C ASP A 109 -22.13 17.56 10.61
N ILE A 110 -21.65 16.44 11.16
CA ILE A 110 -20.23 16.15 11.35
C ILE A 110 -19.59 15.95 9.98
N PRO A 111 -18.54 16.72 9.62
CA PRO A 111 -17.85 16.56 8.36
C PRO A 111 -17.15 15.20 8.25
N VAL A 112 -17.23 14.60 7.07
CA VAL A 112 -16.64 13.31 6.75
C VAL A 112 -15.51 13.50 5.74
N PHE A 113 -14.28 13.26 6.18
CA PHE A 113 -13.09 13.29 5.35
C PHE A 113 -12.63 11.86 5.07
N TYR A 114 -12.16 11.60 3.86
CA TYR A 114 -11.70 10.28 3.48
C TYR A 114 -10.21 10.33 3.12
N TYR A 115 -9.37 9.78 3.97
CA TYR A 115 -7.92 9.69 3.79
C TYR A 115 -7.54 8.34 3.18
N ILE A 116 -6.72 8.34 2.13
CA ILE A 116 -6.41 7.19 1.26
C ILE A 116 -7.66 6.75 0.49
N ALA A 117 -7.88 7.40 -0.64
CA ALA A 117 -9.03 7.19 -1.52
C ALA A 117 -9.25 5.69 -1.84
N PRO A 118 -10.47 5.21 -1.81
CA PRO A 118 -10.74 3.82 -2.18
C PRO A 118 -10.48 3.61 -3.69
N LYS A 119 -9.87 2.47 -4.04
CA LYS A 119 -9.44 2.13 -5.42
C LYS A 119 -10.62 1.88 -6.37
N LEU A 120 -11.51 2.87 -6.52
CA LEU A 120 -12.71 2.76 -7.36
C LEU A 120 -12.38 2.71 -8.85
N TRP A 121 -11.23 3.22 -9.25
CA TRP A 121 -10.72 3.18 -10.61
C TRP A 121 -10.38 1.76 -11.08
N ALA A 122 -10.02 0.86 -10.17
CA ALA A 122 -9.72 -0.53 -10.49
C ALA A 122 -11.00 -1.38 -10.64
N TRP A 123 -11.97 -1.19 -9.74
CA TRP A 123 -13.22 -1.96 -9.72
C TRP A 123 -14.28 -1.24 -8.89
N LYS A 124 -15.54 -1.57 -9.04
CA LYS A 124 -16.68 -0.95 -8.32
C LYS A 124 -16.78 0.58 -8.52
N GLU A 125 -16.46 1.05 -9.70
CA GLU A 125 -16.57 2.47 -10.07
C GLU A 125 -17.94 3.10 -9.68
N TYR A 126 -19.01 2.31 -9.68
CA TYR A 126 -20.35 2.77 -9.29
C TYR A 126 -20.41 3.39 -7.88
N ARG A 127 -19.46 3.06 -7.00
CA ARG A 127 -19.36 3.63 -5.64
C ARG A 127 -18.96 5.11 -5.62
N ILE A 128 -18.55 5.67 -6.75
CA ILE A 128 -18.31 7.11 -6.87
C ILE A 128 -19.53 7.95 -6.46
N LYS A 129 -20.75 7.42 -6.68
CA LYS A 129 -22.00 8.07 -6.24
C LYS A 129 -22.04 8.26 -4.72
N ASN A 130 -21.53 7.28 -3.96
CA ASN A 130 -21.47 7.35 -2.51
C ASN A 130 -20.41 8.36 -2.03
N ILE A 131 -19.24 8.43 -2.70
CA ILE A 131 -18.24 9.46 -2.40
C ILE A 131 -18.85 10.84 -2.60
N LYS A 132 -19.47 11.09 -3.77
CA LYS A 132 -20.06 12.39 -4.10
C LYS A 132 -21.17 12.82 -3.13
N SER A 133 -21.96 11.87 -2.61
CA SER A 133 -23.10 12.19 -1.74
C SER A 133 -22.73 12.28 -0.26
N ASP A 134 -21.74 11.48 0.19
CA ASP A 134 -21.58 11.18 1.60
C ASP A 134 -20.21 11.60 2.17
N VAL A 135 -19.27 12.03 1.33
CA VAL A 135 -17.90 12.45 1.73
C VAL A 135 -17.74 13.93 1.39
N ASP A 136 -17.24 14.72 2.34
CA ASP A 136 -17.01 16.15 2.14
C ASP A 136 -15.67 16.43 1.46
N GLU A 137 -14.60 15.73 1.86
CA GLU A 137 -13.25 15.92 1.34
C GLU A 137 -12.56 14.56 1.15
N LEU A 138 -11.89 14.38 0.01
CA LEU A 138 -11.19 13.14 -0.36
C LEU A 138 -9.70 13.40 -0.55
N PHE A 139 -8.87 12.65 0.17
CA PHE A 139 -7.43 12.72 0.14
C PHE A 139 -6.85 11.50 -0.58
N SER A 140 -6.16 11.74 -1.66
CA SER A 140 -5.53 10.73 -2.50
C SER A 140 -4.04 10.64 -2.24
N ILE A 141 -3.50 9.43 -2.31
CA ILE A 141 -2.07 9.14 -2.22
C ILE A 141 -1.47 8.66 -3.55
N LEU A 142 -2.27 8.56 -4.62
CA LEU A 142 -1.84 8.14 -5.94
C LEU A 142 -2.10 9.28 -6.94
N PRO A 143 -1.07 9.80 -7.65
CA PRO A 143 -1.21 10.99 -8.48
C PRO A 143 -2.22 10.84 -9.63
N PHE A 144 -2.35 9.64 -10.20
CA PHE A 144 -3.29 9.37 -11.29
C PHE A 144 -4.77 9.34 -10.84
N GLU A 145 -5.07 9.28 -9.54
CA GLU A 145 -6.43 9.32 -9.02
C GLU A 145 -7.12 10.66 -9.29
N LYS A 146 -6.33 11.73 -9.50
CA LYS A 146 -6.86 13.02 -9.91
C LYS A 146 -7.59 12.95 -11.25
N GLU A 147 -7.02 12.23 -12.22
CA GLU A 147 -7.67 12.02 -13.52
C GLU A 147 -9.00 11.28 -13.37
N PHE A 148 -9.05 10.29 -12.49
CA PHE A 148 -10.26 9.53 -12.24
C PHE A 148 -11.33 10.35 -11.50
N PHE A 149 -11.00 10.97 -10.39
CA PHE A 149 -11.99 11.67 -9.57
C PHE A 149 -12.36 13.03 -10.14
N GLU A 150 -11.41 13.87 -10.54
CA GLU A 150 -11.67 15.23 -10.99
C GLU A 150 -12.10 15.28 -12.46
N TYR A 151 -11.26 14.75 -13.38
CA TYR A 151 -11.53 14.91 -14.80
C TYR A 151 -12.66 14.00 -15.30
N LYS A 152 -12.67 12.74 -14.88
CA LYS A 152 -13.73 11.81 -15.31
C LYS A 152 -15.04 12.00 -14.55
N HIS A 153 -14.96 12.24 -13.25
CA HIS A 153 -16.14 12.26 -12.40
C HIS A 153 -16.52 13.64 -11.86
N GLY A 154 -15.73 14.69 -12.09
CA GLY A 154 -16.02 16.05 -11.63
C GLY A 154 -16.11 16.15 -10.10
N TYR A 155 -15.29 15.39 -9.37
CA TYR A 155 -15.21 15.42 -7.91
C TYR A 155 -13.81 15.83 -7.49
N PRO A 156 -13.64 17.03 -6.90
CA PRO A 156 -12.32 17.53 -6.50
C PRO A 156 -11.71 16.67 -5.40
N ILE A 157 -10.40 16.47 -5.47
CA ILE A 157 -9.64 15.72 -4.47
C ILE A 157 -8.37 16.47 -4.06
N HIS A 158 -7.80 16.07 -2.94
CA HIS A 158 -6.49 16.54 -2.49
C HIS A 158 -5.46 15.44 -2.69
N TYR A 159 -4.59 15.56 -3.69
CA TYR A 159 -3.40 14.72 -3.75
C TYR A 159 -2.43 15.22 -2.69
N VAL A 160 -2.09 14.36 -1.73
CA VAL A 160 -1.31 14.76 -0.56
C VAL A 160 0.14 14.27 -0.57
N GLY A 161 0.56 13.53 -1.58
CA GLY A 161 1.82 12.79 -1.62
C GLY A 161 1.58 11.30 -1.37
N ASN A 162 2.65 10.52 -1.33
CA ASN A 162 2.56 9.06 -1.16
C ASN A 162 3.32 8.60 0.09
N PRO A 163 2.63 8.01 1.11
CA PRO A 163 3.29 7.62 2.37
C PRO A 163 4.40 6.58 2.17
N THR A 164 4.26 5.66 1.21
CA THR A 164 5.29 4.67 0.92
C THR A 164 6.55 5.33 0.38
N ALA A 165 6.40 6.35 -0.48
CA ALA A 165 7.54 7.12 -0.97
C ALA A 165 8.25 7.87 0.17
N ASP A 166 7.47 8.44 1.10
CA ASP A 166 8.03 9.13 2.27
C ASP A 166 8.86 8.17 3.16
N GLU A 167 8.32 6.97 3.41
CA GLU A 167 9.00 5.94 4.22
C GLU A 167 10.31 5.48 3.57
N VAL A 168 10.29 5.18 2.26
CA VAL A 168 11.49 4.77 1.53
C VAL A 168 12.55 5.87 1.50
N ARG A 169 12.15 7.11 1.19
CA ARG A 169 13.07 8.26 1.16
C ARG A 169 13.68 8.53 2.54
N LYS A 170 12.87 8.47 3.60
CA LYS A 170 13.36 8.58 4.97
C LYS A 170 14.39 7.50 5.27
N PHE A 171 14.08 6.25 4.96
CA PHE A 171 15.02 5.15 5.16
C PHE A 171 16.32 5.38 4.38
N ARG A 172 16.27 5.71 3.09
CA ARG A 172 17.46 5.97 2.26
C ARG A 172 18.36 7.08 2.84
N ASN A 173 17.78 8.10 3.45
CA ASN A 173 18.53 9.19 4.08
C ASN A 173 19.21 8.78 5.40
N GLU A 174 18.56 7.91 6.18
CA GLU A 174 19.01 7.48 7.50
C GLU A 174 19.90 6.23 7.45
N TYR A 175 19.75 5.38 6.45
CA TYR A 175 20.48 4.12 6.31
C TYR A 175 21.95 4.34 5.97
N LYS A 176 22.84 3.79 6.80
CA LYS A 176 24.31 3.97 6.70
C LYS A 176 25.08 2.66 6.61
N GLU A 177 24.39 1.52 6.64
CA GLU A 177 25.04 0.22 6.52
C GLU A 177 25.65 0.05 5.13
N THR A 178 26.91 -0.37 5.08
CA THR A 178 27.59 -0.68 3.81
C THR A 178 27.16 -2.05 3.31
N GLU A 179 27.36 -2.31 2.01
CA GLU A 179 27.08 -3.61 1.40
C GLU A 179 27.83 -4.75 2.13
N GLN A 180 29.10 -4.52 2.50
CA GLN A 180 29.89 -5.52 3.24
C GLN A 180 29.31 -5.81 4.62
N MET A 181 28.81 -4.81 5.34
CA MET A 181 28.16 -5.02 6.64
C MET A 181 26.87 -5.82 6.47
N PHE A 182 26.06 -5.47 5.47
CA PHE A 182 24.84 -6.21 5.13
C PHE A 182 25.15 -7.67 4.79
N ARG A 183 26.14 -7.92 3.93
CA ARG A 183 26.59 -9.28 3.57
C ARG A 183 27.03 -10.09 4.78
N ASN A 184 27.83 -9.51 5.66
CA ASN A 184 28.28 -10.16 6.90
C ASN A 184 27.11 -10.52 7.81
N ARG A 185 26.14 -9.62 7.96
CA ARG A 185 24.95 -9.83 8.81
C ARG A 185 24.08 -11.00 8.33
N TYR A 186 24.00 -11.22 7.03
CA TYR A 186 23.20 -12.29 6.43
C TYR A 186 24.04 -13.50 5.95
N SER A 187 25.32 -13.57 6.33
CA SER A 187 26.25 -14.67 5.97
C SER A 187 26.28 -14.91 4.46
N ILE A 188 26.41 -13.82 3.67
CA ILE A 188 26.60 -13.85 2.24
C ILE A 188 28.09 -13.78 1.94
N ASP A 189 28.73 -14.95 1.80
CA ASP A 189 30.19 -15.10 1.77
C ASP A 189 30.80 -14.97 0.36
N ASN A 190 30.15 -14.21 -0.53
CA ASN A 190 30.61 -14.03 -1.91
C ASN A 190 30.32 -12.61 -2.39
N ASP A 191 30.97 -12.20 -3.47
CA ASP A 191 30.83 -10.86 -4.08
C ASP A 191 29.85 -10.83 -5.25
N LYS A 192 29.01 -11.87 -5.41
CA LYS A 192 28.03 -11.93 -6.47
C LYS A 192 26.97 -10.82 -6.30
N PRO A 193 26.59 -10.10 -7.35
CA PRO A 193 25.53 -9.11 -7.26
C PRO A 193 24.22 -9.73 -6.76
N ILE A 194 23.52 -9.03 -5.89
CA ILE A 194 22.30 -9.54 -5.22
C ILE A 194 21.07 -9.35 -6.12
N ILE A 195 20.24 -10.39 -6.25
CA ILE A 195 18.89 -10.32 -6.77
C ILE A 195 17.91 -10.51 -5.62
N ALA A 196 17.10 -9.49 -5.35
CA ALA A 196 16.07 -9.56 -4.33
C ALA A 196 14.84 -10.36 -4.79
N LEU A 197 14.32 -11.22 -3.92
CA LEU A 197 13.07 -11.95 -4.13
C LEU A 197 12.03 -11.43 -3.12
N LEU A 198 11.00 -10.73 -3.61
CA LEU A 198 9.88 -10.24 -2.82
C LEU A 198 8.61 -11.02 -3.20
N ALA A 199 8.47 -12.21 -2.62
CA ALA A 199 7.46 -13.19 -3.03
C ALA A 199 6.03 -12.90 -2.57
N GLY A 200 5.81 -11.79 -1.87
CA GLY A 200 4.51 -11.34 -1.36
C GLY A 200 4.44 -11.28 0.16
N SER A 201 3.35 -10.71 0.66
CA SER A 201 3.10 -10.51 2.10
C SER A 201 2.08 -11.51 2.69
N ARG A 202 1.49 -12.36 1.85
CA ARG A 202 0.49 -13.36 2.26
C ARG A 202 0.97 -14.76 1.97
N ARG A 203 0.62 -15.71 2.82
CA ARG A 203 1.01 -17.13 2.66
C ARG A 203 0.67 -17.68 1.26
N GLN A 204 -0.49 -17.33 0.72
CA GLN A 204 -0.89 -17.77 -0.61
C GLN A 204 -0.01 -17.17 -1.72
N GLU A 205 0.33 -15.89 -1.65
CA GLU A 205 1.21 -15.23 -2.61
C GLU A 205 2.61 -15.88 -2.61
N ILE A 206 3.18 -16.11 -1.43
CA ILE A 206 4.47 -16.77 -1.27
C ILE A 206 4.44 -18.18 -1.87
N LYS A 207 3.43 -18.98 -1.52
CA LYS A 207 3.24 -20.33 -2.05
C LYS A 207 3.16 -20.35 -3.58
N ASP A 208 2.49 -19.36 -4.15
CA ASP A 208 2.24 -19.32 -5.59
C ASP A 208 3.44 -18.77 -6.36
N ASN A 209 4.15 -17.77 -5.85
CA ASN A 209 5.18 -17.04 -6.59
C ASN A 209 6.61 -17.55 -6.32
N LEU A 210 6.95 -17.82 -5.04
CA LEU A 210 8.33 -18.13 -4.64
C LEU A 210 8.95 -19.31 -5.37
N PRO A 211 8.26 -20.45 -5.58
CA PRO A 211 8.86 -21.58 -6.29
C PRO A 211 9.31 -21.25 -7.72
N ALA A 212 8.52 -20.45 -8.46
CA ALA A 212 8.87 -20.05 -9.82
C ALA A 212 10.01 -19.02 -9.83
N MET A 213 10.01 -18.08 -8.87
CA MET A 213 11.11 -17.14 -8.69
C MET A 213 12.43 -17.85 -8.41
N MET A 214 12.44 -18.84 -7.51
CA MET A 214 13.62 -19.65 -7.18
C MET A 214 14.14 -20.43 -8.39
N GLN A 215 13.25 -21.07 -9.14
CA GLN A 215 13.62 -21.80 -10.37
C GLN A 215 14.22 -20.86 -11.43
N ALA A 216 13.71 -19.64 -11.53
CA ALA A 216 14.21 -18.67 -12.49
C ALA A 216 15.61 -18.17 -12.09
N VAL A 217 15.83 -17.76 -10.84
CA VAL A 217 17.13 -17.25 -10.39
C VAL A 217 18.22 -18.33 -10.37
N ALA A 218 17.86 -19.60 -10.21
CA ALA A 218 18.79 -20.73 -10.30
C ALA A 218 19.51 -20.81 -11.66
N GLN A 219 18.94 -20.22 -12.72
CA GLN A 219 19.58 -20.13 -14.05
C GLN A 219 20.65 -19.02 -14.15
N PHE A 220 20.83 -18.23 -13.08
CA PHE A 220 21.80 -17.15 -13.01
C PHE A 220 22.82 -17.37 -11.87
N PRO A 221 23.69 -18.40 -11.95
CA PRO A 221 24.59 -18.79 -10.87
C PRO A 221 25.66 -17.73 -10.53
N GLN A 222 25.84 -16.73 -11.37
CA GLN A 222 26.72 -15.57 -11.15
C GLN A 222 26.09 -14.50 -10.25
N TYR A 223 24.83 -14.63 -9.86
CA TYR A 223 24.14 -13.74 -8.94
C TYR A 223 23.81 -14.46 -7.63
N GLN A 224 23.62 -13.67 -6.58
CA GLN A 224 23.19 -14.16 -5.27
C GLN A 224 21.71 -13.82 -5.05
N PRO A 225 20.79 -14.77 -5.12
CA PRO A 225 19.42 -14.53 -4.73
C PRO A 225 19.31 -14.40 -3.21
N VAL A 226 18.49 -13.43 -2.75
CA VAL A 226 18.17 -13.22 -1.34
C VAL A 226 16.68 -12.97 -1.20
N LEU A 227 16.03 -13.73 -0.32
CA LEU A 227 14.59 -13.64 -0.08
C LEU A 227 14.26 -12.66 1.05
N ALA A 228 13.42 -11.69 0.78
CA ALA A 228 12.80 -10.86 1.82
C ALA A 228 11.61 -11.61 2.45
N CYS A 229 11.75 -12.01 3.71
CA CYS A 229 10.65 -12.60 4.49
C CYS A 229 9.72 -11.52 5.01
N ALA A 230 8.43 -11.64 4.73
CA ALA A 230 7.41 -10.68 5.14
C ALA A 230 7.21 -10.70 6.68
N PRO A 231 7.02 -9.53 7.33
CA PRO A 231 6.97 -9.42 8.79
C PRO A 231 5.88 -10.26 9.47
N GLY A 232 4.77 -10.50 8.81
CA GLY A 232 3.63 -11.24 9.37
C GLY A 232 3.65 -12.76 9.13
N ILE A 233 4.74 -13.31 8.59
CA ILE A 233 4.84 -14.72 8.22
C ILE A 233 5.93 -15.40 9.04
N ASP A 234 5.61 -16.54 9.65
CA ASP A 234 6.52 -17.32 10.46
C ASP A 234 7.66 -17.91 9.64
N ASP A 235 8.85 -17.99 10.22
CA ASP A 235 10.05 -18.55 9.59
C ASP A 235 9.82 -20.00 9.13
N ASP A 236 9.13 -20.80 9.95
CA ASP A 236 8.77 -22.19 9.63
C ASP A 236 7.96 -22.30 8.33
N TYR A 237 7.16 -21.28 8.00
CA TYR A 237 6.44 -21.27 6.73
C TYR A 237 7.39 -21.15 5.54
N TYR A 238 8.46 -20.38 5.67
CA TYR A 238 9.43 -20.24 4.60
C TYR A 238 10.33 -21.48 4.48
N GLN A 239 10.63 -22.19 5.59
CA GLN A 239 11.47 -23.39 5.58
C GLN A 239 10.95 -24.49 4.63
N GLN A 240 9.65 -24.58 4.43
CA GLN A 240 9.08 -25.55 3.49
C GLN A 240 9.45 -25.26 2.00
N PHE A 241 9.89 -24.04 1.68
CA PHE A 241 10.33 -23.66 0.33
C PHE A 241 11.85 -23.57 0.22
N VAL A 242 12.52 -23.07 1.27
CA VAL A 242 13.97 -22.79 1.25
C VAL A 242 14.78 -23.86 1.97
N GLY A 243 14.15 -24.73 2.74
CA GLY A 243 14.81 -25.82 3.46
C GLY A 243 15.63 -26.71 2.50
N GLY A 244 16.92 -26.91 2.80
CA GLY A 244 17.85 -27.66 1.96
C GLY A 244 18.42 -26.91 0.75
N THR A 245 18.18 -25.60 0.63
CA THR A 245 18.77 -24.72 -0.38
C THR A 245 19.74 -23.73 0.28
N ASP A 246 20.65 -23.14 -0.52
CA ASP A 246 21.55 -22.06 -0.08
C ASP A 246 20.91 -20.65 -0.19
N LEU A 247 19.58 -20.58 -0.38
CA LEU A 247 18.88 -19.31 -0.49
C LEU A 247 18.98 -18.55 0.84
N LYS A 248 19.62 -17.40 0.80
CA LYS A 248 19.72 -16.50 1.96
C LYS A 248 18.39 -15.77 2.15
N THR A 249 18.06 -15.47 3.42
CA THR A 249 16.82 -14.80 3.79
C THR A 249 17.09 -13.58 4.66
N THR A 250 16.28 -12.52 4.49
CA THR A 250 16.26 -11.38 5.40
C THR A 250 14.89 -11.30 6.06
N LYS A 251 14.79 -10.77 7.28
CA LYS A 251 13.54 -10.63 8.01
C LYS A 251 13.37 -9.19 8.50
N ASN A 252 12.22 -8.59 8.20
CA ASN A 252 11.91 -7.19 8.52
C ASN A 252 12.94 -6.19 7.98
N ASP A 253 13.61 -6.52 6.89
CA ASP A 253 14.76 -5.79 6.39
C ASP A 253 14.77 -5.65 4.86
N THR A 254 13.57 -5.56 4.28
CA THR A 254 13.37 -5.45 2.84
C THR A 254 14.07 -4.23 2.25
N TYR A 255 14.06 -3.11 2.94
CA TYR A 255 14.67 -1.86 2.48
C TYR A 255 16.20 -1.95 2.46
N ALA A 256 16.81 -2.56 3.47
CA ALA A 256 18.25 -2.82 3.44
C ALA A 256 18.63 -3.79 2.30
N LEU A 257 17.83 -4.84 2.07
CA LEU A 257 18.05 -5.74 0.94
C LEU A 257 17.95 -4.99 -0.40
N LEU A 258 16.93 -4.16 -0.60
CA LEU A 258 16.76 -3.38 -1.84
C LEU A 258 17.91 -2.38 -2.04
N SER A 259 18.43 -1.76 -0.96
CA SER A 259 19.57 -0.84 -1.04
C SER A 259 20.85 -1.49 -1.60
N HIS A 260 20.97 -2.80 -1.53
CA HIS A 260 22.15 -3.56 -1.99
C HIS A 260 21.84 -4.53 -3.16
N SER A 261 20.65 -4.41 -3.79
CA SER A 261 20.24 -5.31 -4.85
C SER A 261 20.44 -4.70 -6.24
N CYS A 262 20.92 -5.49 -7.18
CA CYS A 262 21.08 -5.05 -8.58
C CYS A 262 19.83 -5.27 -9.45
N ALA A 263 18.94 -6.18 -9.03
CA ALA A 263 17.65 -6.46 -9.68
C ALA A 263 16.71 -7.12 -8.67
N ALA A 264 15.40 -7.19 -8.99
CA ALA A 264 14.42 -7.83 -8.13
C ALA A 264 13.34 -8.59 -8.92
N LEU A 265 12.83 -9.68 -8.32
CA LEU A 265 11.57 -10.33 -8.68
C LEU A 265 10.55 -9.97 -7.61
N VAL A 266 9.47 -9.30 -8.00
CA VAL A 266 8.56 -8.65 -7.05
C VAL A 266 7.12 -9.08 -7.28
N THR A 267 6.45 -9.55 -6.23
CA THR A 267 4.99 -9.77 -6.29
C THR A 267 4.25 -8.44 -6.34
N SER A 268 3.22 -8.37 -7.19
CA SER A 268 2.42 -7.15 -7.35
C SER A 268 1.85 -6.64 -6.01
N GLY A 269 2.03 -5.35 -5.75
CA GLY A 269 1.62 -4.66 -4.53
C GLY A 269 2.40 -3.37 -4.34
N THR A 270 2.41 -2.83 -3.10
CA THR A 270 3.23 -1.66 -2.73
C THR A 270 4.72 -1.90 -2.93
N ALA A 271 5.18 -3.14 -2.76
CA ALA A 271 6.57 -3.52 -2.98
C ALA A 271 7.11 -3.15 -4.37
N THR A 272 6.27 -3.08 -5.40
CA THR A 272 6.70 -2.64 -6.73
C THR A 272 7.10 -1.17 -6.74
N LEU A 273 6.36 -0.33 -6.01
CA LEU A 273 6.69 1.08 -5.86
C LEU A 273 7.91 1.28 -4.96
N GLU A 274 8.00 0.58 -3.84
CA GLU A 274 9.18 0.59 -2.97
C GLU A 274 10.45 0.26 -3.77
N THR A 275 10.42 -0.83 -4.54
CA THR A 275 11.54 -1.29 -5.37
C THR A 275 11.96 -0.23 -6.41
N SER A 276 11.00 0.47 -7.03
CA SER A 276 11.32 1.52 -8.00
C SER A 276 11.96 2.75 -7.34
N ILE A 277 11.53 3.14 -6.12
CA ILE A 277 12.11 4.28 -5.40
C ILE A 277 13.53 3.95 -4.86
N PHE A 278 13.86 2.65 -4.71
CA PHE A 278 15.23 2.19 -4.46
C PHE A 278 16.09 2.12 -5.73
N ASP A 279 15.58 2.49 -6.89
CA ASP A 279 16.26 2.39 -8.20
C ASP A 279 16.69 0.95 -8.54
N VAL A 280 15.89 -0.05 -8.11
CA VAL A 280 16.15 -1.45 -8.37
C VAL A 280 15.29 -1.93 -9.54
N PRO A 281 15.88 -2.27 -10.69
CA PRO A 281 15.13 -2.86 -11.81
C PRO A 281 14.42 -4.15 -11.42
N GLN A 282 13.16 -4.29 -11.85
CA GLN A 282 12.31 -5.38 -11.37
C GLN A 282 11.48 -6.04 -12.47
N VAL A 283 11.16 -7.30 -12.26
CA VAL A 283 10.11 -8.03 -12.97
C VAL A 283 8.96 -8.30 -11.98
N VAL A 284 7.77 -7.90 -12.34
CA VAL A 284 6.58 -8.14 -11.50
C VAL A 284 6.03 -9.53 -11.79
N CYS A 285 5.93 -10.34 -10.75
CA CYS A 285 5.53 -11.75 -10.79
C CYS A 285 4.27 -11.97 -9.98
N TYR A 286 3.17 -12.40 -10.61
CA TYR A 286 1.92 -12.64 -9.90
C TYR A 286 1.17 -13.86 -10.47
N LYS A 287 1.36 -15.01 -9.83
CA LYS A 287 0.61 -16.21 -10.15
C LYS A 287 -0.84 -16.07 -9.75
N THR A 288 -1.74 -16.41 -10.64
CA THR A 288 -3.17 -16.35 -10.40
C THR A 288 -3.80 -17.74 -10.50
N PRO A 289 -4.83 -18.06 -9.70
CA PRO A 289 -5.63 -19.25 -9.94
C PRO A 289 -6.40 -19.08 -11.25
N VAL A 290 -6.56 -20.16 -12.01
CA VAL A 290 -7.31 -20.16 -13.28
C VAL A 290 -6.88 -19.01 -14.22
N PRO A 291 -5.64 -19.06 -14.76
CA PRO A 291 -5.03 -17.93 -15.48
C PRO A 291 -5.87 -17.37 -16.62
N TRP A 292 -6.51 -18.23 -17.44
CA TRP A 292 -7.34 -17.80 -18.56
C TRP A 292 -8.58 -16.99 -18.13
N LEU A 293 -9.21 -17.38 -17.01
CA LEU A 293 -10.39 -16.66 -16.47
C LEU A 293 -9.98 -15.30 -15.91
N ILE A 294 -8.84 -15.25 -15.21
CA ILE A 294 -8.30 -13.99 -14.68
C ILE A 294 -7.91 -13.05 -15.81
N ARG A 295 -7.27 -13.56 -16.88
CA ARG A 295 -6.96 -12.76 -18.07
C ARG A 295 -8.23 -12.21 -18.72
N TRP A 296 -9.24 -13.05 -18.89
CA TRP A 296 -10.54 -12.62 -19.39
C TRP A 296 -11.19 -11.54 -18.51
N ALA A 297 -11.22 -11.76 -17.19
CA ALA A 297 -11.77 -10.79 -16.24
C ALA A 297 -10.99 -9.47 -16.26
N PHE A 298 -9.67 -9.53 -16.35
CA PHE A 298 -8.82 -8.34 -16.44
C PHE A 298 -9.11 -7.54 -17.71
N THR A 299 -9.35 -8.21 -18.81
CA THR A 299 -9.62 -7.54 -20.10
C THR A 299 -11.04 -6.98 -20.19
N HIS A 300 -12.05 -7.63 -19.56
CA HIS A 300 -13.46 -7.30 -19.78
C HIS A 300 -14.15 -6.64 -18.58
N ILE A 301 -13.67 -6.89 -17.36
CA ILE A 301 -14.33 -6.44 -16.12
C ILE A 301 -13.48 -5.39 -15.38
N ILE A 302 -12.18 -5.64 -15.28
CA ILE A 302 -11.24 -4.77 -14.57
C ILE A 302 -10.84 -3.64 -15.50
N LYS A 303 -11.13 -2.40 -15.11
CA LYS A 303 -10.85 -1.21 -15.93
C LYS A 303 -9.42 -0.66 -15.76
N CYS A 304 -8.54 -1.49 -15.25
CA CYS A 304 -7.16 -1.13 -14.95
C CYS A 304 -6.23 -1.70 -16.02
N LYS A 305 -5.33 -0.89 -16.59
CA LYS A 305 -4.39 -1.31 -17.63
C LYS A 305 -3.26 -2.18 -17.07
N TYR A 306 -2.87 -1.94 -15.82
CA TYR A 306 -1.69 -2.51 -15.17
C TYR A 306 -2.04 -3.03 -13.78
N ILE A 307 -1.19 -3.94 -13.25
CA ILE A 307 -1.34 -4.49 -11.90
C ILE A 307 -0.34 -3.91 -10.90
N SER A 308 0.77 -3.32 -11.36
CA SER A 308 1.78 -2.68 -10.51
C SER A 308 1.52 -1.19 -10.34
N LEU A 309 1.85 -0.65 -9.17
CA LEU A 309 1.74 0.79 -8.91
C LEU A 309 2.68 1.60 -9.79
N VAL A 310 3.85 1.09 -10.12
CA VAL A 310 4.82 1.75 -10.99
C VAL A 310 4.21 2.06 -12.36
N ASN A 311 3.67 1.02 -13.04
CA ASN A 311 3.05 1.18 -14.36
C ASN A 311 1.79 2.05 -14.30
N LEU A 312 0.98 1.94 -13.23
CA LEU A 312 -0.20 2.76 -13.01
C LEU A 312 0.16 4.23 -12.85
N ILE A 313 1.18 4.55 -12.05
CA ILE A 313 1.63 5.94 -11.84
C ILE A 313 2.22 6.50 -13.12
N ALA A 314 2.99 5.69 -13.86
CA ALA A 314 3.58 6.10 -15.13
C ALA A 314 2.56 6.22 -16.29
N ASP A 315 1.40 5.54 -16.19
CA ASP A 315 0.43 5.27 -17.27
C ASP A 315 1.10 4.63 -18.50
N LYS A 316 2.17 3.87 -18.30
CA LYS A 316 2.90 3.10 -19.33
C LYS A 316 3.56 1.86 -18.73
N GLU A 317 3.96 0.88 -19.58
CA GLU A 317 4.73 -0.27 -19.15
C GLU A 317 6.21 0.14 -18.88
N VAL A 318 6.50 0.47 -17.63
CA VAL A 318 7.85 0.72 -17.11
C VAL A 318 8.50 -0.60 -16.73
N VAL A 319 7.76 -1.42 -15.99
CA VAL A 319 8.19 -2.74 -15.52
C VAL A 319 7.36 -3.83 -16.19
N LYS A 320 7.97 -4.97 -16.50
CA LYS A 320 7.26 -6.10 -17.09
C LYS A 320 6.38 -6.78 -16.04
N GLU A 321 5.12 -6.98 -16.38
CA GLU A 321 4.13 -7.65 -15.51
C GLU A 321 3.84 -9.05 -16.03
N LEU A 322 4.33 -10.06 -15.31
CA LEU A 322 4.07 -11.45 -15.60
C LEU A 322 2.93 -11.97 -14.69
N PHE A 323 1.73 -12.04 -15.24
CA PHE A 323 0.56 -12.52 -14.50
C PHE A 323 -0.36 -13.35 -15.39
N ALA A 324 -1.22 -14.14 -14.78
CA ALA A 324 -2.13 -15.04 -15.47
C ALA A 324 -1.37 -16.00 -16.41
N ASP A 325 -1.68 -15.99 -17.69
CA ASP A 325 -1.08 -16.85 -18.74
C ASP A 325 0.38 -16.50 -19.09
N SER A 326 0.84 -15.28 -18.78
CA SER A 326 2.23 -14.88 -18.97
C SER A 326 3.17 -15.27 -17.80
N PHE A 327 2.63 -15.72 -16.67
CA PHE A 327 3.42 -16.16 -15.54
C PHE A 327 4.01 -17.56 -15.79
N SER A 328 5.28 -17.63 -16.09
CA SER A 328 6.06 -18.87 -16.25
C SER A 328 7.52 -18.65 -15.90
N VAL A 329 8.22 -19.73 -15.54
CA VAL A 329 9.67 -19.68 -15.25
C VAL A 329 10.44 -19.13 -16.44
N ASP A 330 10.16 -19.60 -17.65
CA ASP A 330 10.86 -19.16 -18.87
C ASP A 330 10.67 -17.67 -19.13
N ASN A 331 9.45 -17.15 -18.92
CA ASN A 331 9.20 -15.73 -19.07
C ASN A 331 9.91 -14.91 -17.97
N ILE A 332 9.93 -15.40 -16.72
CA ILE A 332 10.68 -14.74 -15.63
C ILE A 332 12.17 -14.68 -15.98
N VAL A 333 12.75 -15.78 -16.44
CA VAL A 333 14.17 -15.85 -16.86
C VAL A 333 14.46 -14.85 -17.98
N ARG A 334 13.61 -14.83 -19.01
CA ARG A 334 13.80 -13.92 -20.14
C ARG A 334 13.74 -12.45 -19.69
N GLU A 335 12.74 -12.07 -18.93
CA GLU A 335 12.57 -10.68 -18.50
C GLU A 335 13.61 -10.29 -17.45
N LEU A 336 13.99 -11.19 -16.53
CA LEU A 336 15.09 -10.95 -15.61
C LEU A 336 16.40 -10.68 -16.35
N LYS A 337 16.73 -11.50 -17.37
CA LYS A 337 17.92 -11.27 -18.21
C LYS A 337 17.95 -9.87 -18.82
N ASN A 338 16.80 -9.36 -19.24
CA ASN A 338 16.66 -8.05 -19.88
C ASN A 338 16.94 -6.87 -18.95
N ILE A 339 16.87 -7.05 -17.62
CA ILE A 339 17.06 -5.97 -16.63
C ILE A 339 18.35 -6.11 -15.82
N LEU A 340 19.19 -7.11 -16.08
CA LEU A 340 20.48 -7.28 -15.43
C LEU A 340 21.48 -6.19 -15.86
N PRO A 341 22.56 -5.95 -15.08
CA PRO A 341 23.57 -4.95 -15.40
C PRO A 341 24.12 -5.06 -16.83
N GLY A 342 24.22 -3.93 -17.53
CA GLY A 342 24.71 -3.83 -18.89
C GLY A 342 23.63 -3.96 -19.99
N SER A 343 22.36 -4.10 -19.65
CA SER A 343 21.28 -4.15 -20.64
C SER A 343 20.68 -2.77 -20.91
N VAL A 344 20.25 -2.53 -22.15
CA VAL A 344 19.58 -1.27 -22.56
C VAL A 344 18.24 -1.11 -21.85
N GLU A 345 17.53 -2.20 -21.63
CA GLU A 345 16.22 -2.19 -20.97
C GLU A 345 16.30 -1.77 -19.49
N ARG A 346 17.42 -2.13 -18.83
CA ARG A 346 17.74 -1.64 -17.50
C ARG A 346 17.84 -0.11 -17.46
N GLU A 347 18.61 0.48 -18.35
CA GLU A 347 18.82 1.92 -18.39
C GLU A 347 17.51 2.67 -18.69
N ARG A 348 16.70 2.13 -19.60
CA ARG A 348 15.35 2.65 -19.88
C ARG A 348 14.47 2.60 -18.63
N MET A 349 14.46 1.48 -17.89
CA MET A 349 13.65 1.30 -16.70
C MET A 349 14.06 2.29 -15.59
N LEU A 350 15.36 2.50 -15.37
CA LEU A 350 15.85 3.46 -14.39
C LEU A 350 15.46 4.90 -14.75
N SER A 351 15.60 5.28 -16.01
CA SER A 351 15.11 6.61 -16.46
C SER A 351 13.60 6.77 -16.30
N ASP A 352 12.84 5.70 -16.48
CA ASP A 352 11.39 5.73 -16.27
C ASP A 352 11.03 5.82 -14.78
N TYR A 353 11.85 5.28 -13.87
CA TYR A 353 11.69 5.45 -12.42
C TYR A 353 11.84 6.90 -11.97
N ASP A 354 12.77 7.67 -12.57
CA ASP A 354 12.89 9.10 -12.31
C ASP A 354 11.58 9.84 -12.60
N ALA A 355 10.93 9.51 -13.73
CA ALA A 355 9.63 10.08 -14.09
C ALA A 355 8.49 9.65 -13.15
N VAL A 356 8.55 8.44 -12.60
CA VAL A 356 7.58 7.97 -11.57
C VAL A 356 7.80 8.77 -10.27
N ASP A 357 9.06 8.96 -9.86
CA ASP A 357 9.41 9.69 -8.64
C ASP A 357 9.01 11.18 -8.73
N GLU A 358 9.20 11.80 -9.89
CA GLU A 358 8.71 13.17 -10.16
C GLU A 358 7.18 13.29 -10.02
N ARG A 359 6.42 12.30 -10.53
CA ARG A 359 4.95 12.30 -10.41
C ARG A 359 4.47 12.11 -8.97
N LEU A 360 5.21 11.36 -8.15
CA LEU A 360 4.92 11.21 -6.72
C LEU A 360 5.14 12.51 -5.96
N GLY A 361 6.08 13.35 -6.43
CA GLY A 361 6.47 14.60 -5.76
C GLY A 361 7.20 14.36 -4.44
N ASN A 362 7.65 15.42 -3.81
CA ASN A 362 8.50 15.38 -2.60
C ASN A 362 7.77 15.93 -1.36
N VAL A 363 6.45 15.80 -1.29
CA VAL A 363 5.65 16.33 -0.17
C VAL A 363 5.34 15.20 0.79
N SER A 364 5.64 15.39 2.08
CA SER A 364 5.24 14.45 3.13
C SER A 364 3.73 14.30 3.15
N ALA A 365 3.24 13.10 2.88
CA ALA A 365 1.81 12.83 2.76
C ALA A 365 1.03 13.11 4.05
N PRO A 366 1.45 12.65 5.25
CA PRO A 366 0.74 12.94 6.48
C PRO A 366 0.77 14.42 6.86
N ASP A 367 1.89 15.11 6.63
CA ASP A 367 2.04 16.54 6.94
C ASP A 367 1.16 17.42 6.06
N ASN A 368 1.14 17.12 4.77
CA ASN A 368 0.31 17.83 3.81
C ASN A 368 -1.18 17.58 4.09
N ALA A 369 -1.58 16.34 4.33
CA ALA A 369 -2.94 15.99 4.70
C ALA A 369 -3.38 16.72 5.98
N ALA A 370 -2.57 16.69 7.04
CA ALA A 370 -2.87 17.37 8.30
C ALA A 370 -3.05 18.88 8.11
N SER A 371 -2.17 19.51 7.33
CA SER A 371 -2.25 20.96 7.04
C SER A 371 -3.53 21.33 6.30
N ILE A 372 -3.94 20.52 5.33
CA ILE A 372 -5.18 20.74 4.57
C ILE A 372 -6.41 20.51 5.47
N ILE A 373 -6.43 19.42 6.26
CA ILE A 373 -7.53 19.09 7.19
C ILE A 373 -7.78 20.24 8.16
N ILE A 374 -6.75 20.74 8.83
CA ILE A 374 -6.87 21.83 9.81
C ILE A 374 -7.39 23.11 9.14
N ARG A 375 -6.84 23.48 7.97
CA ARG A 375 -7.29 24.64 7.21
C ARG A 375 -8.77 24.55 6.83
N LEU A 376 -9.23 23.40 6.39
CA LEU A 376 -10.63 23.17 6.01
C LEU A 376 -11.57 23.28 7.21
N LEU A 377 -11.20 22.72 8.36
CA LEU A 377 -12.00 22.80 9.60
C LEU A 377 -12.09 24.22 10.11
N GLN A 378 -10.98 24.97 10.17
CA GLN A 378 -10.96 26.37 10.57
C GLN A 378 -11.83 27.27 9.66
N THR A 379 -11.88 26.98 8.35
CA THR A 379 -12.70 27.74 7.42
C THR A 379 -14.20 27.47 7.60
N LYS A 380 -14.58 26.23 7.94
CA LYS A 380 -15.99 25.88 8.26
C LYS A 380 -16.45 26.57 9.55
N ASP A 381 -15.62 26.62 10.57
CA ASP A 381 -15.94 27.30 11.83
C ASP A 381 -16.18 28.81 11.66
N ARG A 382 -15.41 29.48 10.81
CA ARG A 382 -15.61 30.91 10.50
C ARG A 382 -16.95 31.17 9.81
N ARG A 383 -17.39 30.27 8.92
CA ARG A 383 -18.68 30.40 8.22
C ARG A 383 -19.90 30.12 9.11
N LYS A 384 -19.74 29.35 10.19
CA LYS A 384 -20.81 29.12 11.20
C LYS A 384 -20.95 30.28 12.19
N LYS A 385 -19.92 31.12 12.33
CA LYS A 385 -19.89 32.27 13.22
C LYS A 385 -20.21 33.60 12.54
N SER A 386 -20.29 33.63 11.22
CA SER A 386 -20.75 34.75 10.37
C SER A 386 -22.20 34.55 9.94
#